data_c296e36f0980be54b29354d364a1ebff
#
_entry.id   c296e36f0980be54b29354d364a1ebff
#
_cell.length_a   1.000
_cell.length_b   1.000
_cell.length_c   1.000
_cell.angle_alpha   90.00
_cell.angle_beta   90.00
_cell.angle_gamma   90.00
#
_symmetry.space_group_name_H-M   'P 1'
#
loop_
_entity.id
_entity.type
_entity.pdbx_description
1 polymer ?
#
loop_
_entity_poly.entity_id
_entity_poly.type
_entity_poly.pdbx_seq_one_letter_code
_entity_poly.pdbx_strand_id
1 'polypeptide(L)'
;MEYLMKTIGIIAEYNPFHNGHAYQIAELKRKTNADFVVIAMSGDFVQRGAPAIIDKYCRAEMALLCGADLVIELPAVWAVSSAEDFAMAGVTLFDKMGCIDWICFGAESDQLPLLKSIAGVLAEEPDIYRSALSSYLKKGLAFPAARAAALSDYFKSTGMNFLISILDTPNNILAVSVPLNIRPRGSH
;
A
#
# COMPACT_ATOMS: atom_id res chain seq x y z
N MET A 1 -30.73 17.39 0.60
CA MET A 1 -29.43 16.93 1.14
C MET A 1 -28.89 16.00 0.07
N GLU A 2 -27.86 16.43 -0.65
CA GLU A 2 -27.26 15.65 -1.73
C GLU A 2 -26.54 14.45 -1.09
N TYR A 3 -26.90 13.23 -1.47
CA TYR A 3 -26.24 12.03 -0.99
C TYR A 3 -24.89 11.91 -1.71
N LEU A 4 -23.80 12.16 -1.00
CA LEU A 4 -22.47 11.98 -1.55
C LEU A 4 -22.10 10.49 -1.49
N MET A 5 -22.03 9.86 -2.64
CA MET A 5 -21.55 8.46 -2.76
C MET A 5 -20.11 8.34 -2.28
N LYS A 6 -19.84 7.30 -1.51
CA LYS A 6 -18.55 7.02 -0.88
C LYS A 6 -17.87 5.84 -1.54
N THR A 7 -16.61 6.00 -1.92
CA THR A 7 -15.86 4.99 -2.65
C THR A 7 -14.54 4.66 -1.96
N ILE A 8 -14.26 3.37 -1.81
CA ILE A 8 -13.00 2.83 -1.30
C ILE A 8 -12.14 2.36 -2.47
N GLY A 9 -10.85 2.69 -2.45
CA GLY A 9 -9.82 2.10 -3.30
C GLY A 9 -9.00 1.06 -2.54
N ILE A 10 -8.78 -0.11 -3.13
CA ILE A 10 -7.90 -1.15 -2.60
C ILE A 10 -6.83 -1.46 -3.63
N ILE A 11 -5.56 -1.47 -3.21
CA ILE A 11 -4.43 -1.88 -4.05
C ILE A 11 -4.10 -3.33 -3.68
N ALA A 12 -4.09 -4.24 -4.64
CA ALA A 12 -3.94 -5.67 -4.37
C ALA A 12 -3.30 -6.44 -5.53
N GLU A 13 -2.74 -7.60 -5.20
CA GLU A 13 -2.30 -8.59 -6.19
C GLU A 13 -3.35 -9.68 -6.40
N TYR A 14 -4.00 -10.10 -5.32
CA TYR A 14 -4.93 -11.23 -5.29
C TYR A 14 -4.35 -12.49 -5.93
N ASN A 15 -3.21 -12.94 -5.44
CA ASN A 15 -2.45 -14.04 -6.05
C ASN A 15 -2.35 -15.30 -5.17
N PRO A 16 -3.44 -16.11 -5.03
CA PRO A 16 -4.79 -15.87 -5.56
C PRO A 16 -5.67 -15.02 -4.65
N PHE A 17 -6.87 -14.69 -5.11
CA PHE A 17 -7.94 -14.17 -4.25
C PHE A 17 -8.39 -15.25 -3.26
N HIS A 18 -8.63 -14.91 -2.00
CA HIS A 18 -9.02 -15.85 -0.95
C HIS A 18 -9.99 -15.21 0.07
N ASN A 19 -10.52 -16.01 0.99
CA ASN A 19 -11.52 -15.58 1.98
C ASN A 19 -11.09 -14.37 2.83
N GLY A 20 -9.79 -14.19 3.09
CA GLY A 20 -9.29 -13.01 3.79
C GLY A 20 -9.51 -11.73 2.99
N HIS A 21 -9.38 -11.77 1.67
CA HIS A 21 -9.67 -10.62 0.80
C HIS A 21 -11.17 -10.33 0.72
N ALA A 22 -12.02 -11.38 0.64
CA ALA A 22 -13.47 -11.22 0.71
C ALA A 22 -13.91 -10.58 2.04
N TYR A 23 -13.35 -11.06 3.15
CA TYR A 23 -13.59 -10.48 4.47
C TYR A 23 -13.15 -9.02 4.54
N GLN A 24 -11.97 -8.68 3.98
CA GLN A 24 -11.49 -7.30 3.93
C GLN A 24 -12.47 -6.38 3.20
N ILE A 25 -12.94 -6.78 2.03
CA ILE A 25 -13.91 -5.99 1.24
C ILE A 25 -15.20 -5.77 2.05
N ALA A 26 -15.77 -6.83 2.62
CA ALA A 26 -17.01 -6.76 3.42
C ALA A 26 -16.85 -5.87 4.66
N GLU A 27 -15.72 -6.03 5.39
CA GLU A 27 -15.46 -5.27 6.61
C GLU A 27 -15.19 -3.78 6.32
N LEU A 28 -14.52 -3.46 5.23
CA LEU A 28 -14.30 -2.09 4.80
C LEU A 28 -15.63 -1.41 4.43
N LYS A 29 -16.48 -2.06 3.63
CA LYS A 29 -17.83 -1.54 3.33
C LYS A 29 -18.63 -1.29 4.63
N ARG A 30 -18.61 -2.24 5.55
CA ARG A 30 -19.31 -2.13 6.83
C ARG A 30 -18.81 -0.97 7.71
N LYS A 31 -17.48 -0.80 7.82
CA LYS A 31 -16.86 0.23 8.70
C LYS A 31 -16.99 1.65 8.15
N THR A 32 -16.94 1.80 6.85
CA THR A 32 -16.93 3.12 6.20
C THR A 32 -18.29 3.55 5.68
N ASN A 33 -19.27 2.64 5.63
CA ASN A 33 -20.53 2.83 4.89
C ASN A 33 -20.24 3.26 3.42
N ALA A 34 -19.24 2.65 2.78
CA ALA A 34 -18.94 2.94 1.40
C ALA A 34 -19.95 2.27 0.46
N ASP A 35 -20.35 3.00 -0.57
CA ASP A 35 -21.24 2.53 -1.61
C ASP A 35 -20.51 1.66 -2.61
N PHE A 36 -19.24 2.01 -2.92
CA PHE A 36 -18.43 1.34 -3.94
C PHE A 36 -17.04 0.96 -3.45
N VAL A 37 -16.53 -0.15 -4.00
CA VAL A 37 -15.16 -0.62 -3.84
C VAL A 37 -14.50 -0.76 -5.20
N VAL A 38 -13.43 -0.04 -5.41
CA VAL A 38 -12.59 -0.07 -6.61
C VAL A 38 -11.26 -0.76 -6.27
N ILE A 39 -10.88 -1.74 -7.06
CA ILE A 39 -9.62 -2.47 -6.89
C ILE A 39 -8.63 -2.05 -7.96
N ALA A 40 -7.43 -1.62 -7.57
CA ALA A 40 -6.28 -1.53 -8.46
C ALA A 40 -5.48 -2.83 -8.32
N MET A 41 -5.49 -3.68 -9.35
CA MET A 41 -4.98 -5.06 -9.27
C MET A 41 -3.83 -5.29 -10.24
N SER A 42 -2.82 -6.06 -9.82
CA SER A 42 -1.79 -6.58 -10.72
C SER A 42 -2.41 -7.42 -11.85
N GLY A 43 -1.85 -7.29 -13.05
CA GLY A 43 -2.22 -8.10 -14.20
C GLY A 43 -1.66 -9.53 -14.14
N ASP A 44 -1.16 -10.03 -15.26
CA ASP A 44 -0.65 -11.41 -15.36
C ASP A 44 0.69 -11.61 -14.64
N PHE A 45 1.37 -10.53 -14.27
CA PHE A 45 2.58 -10.54 -13.43
C PHE A 45 2.33 -9.75 -12.14
N VAL A 46 2.81 -10.31 -11.04
CA VAL A 46 2.71 -9.72 -9.71
C VAL A 46 4.03 -9.09 -9.30
N GLN A 47 4.06 -8.44 -8.14
CA GLN A 47 5.26 -7.82 -7.59
C GLN A 47 6.44 -8.79 -7.60
N ARG A 48 7.65 -8.28 -7.87
CA ARG A 48 8.89 -9.04 -8.07
C ARG A 48 8.95 -9.83 -9.39
N GLY A 49 7.99 -9.61 -10.32
CA GLY A 49 8.04 -10.16 -11.66
C GLY A 49 7.64 -11.62 -11.77
N ALA A 50 7.07 -12.23 -10.74
CA ALA A 50 6.54 -13.59 -10.82
C ALA A 50 5.23 -13.61 -11.63
N PRO A 51 4.97 -14.65 -12.44
CA PRO A 51 3.65 -14.84 -13.06
C PRO A 51 2.60 -15.10 -11.98
N ALA A 52 1.40 -14.59 -12.17
CA ALA A 52 0.27 -14.84 -11.29
C ALA A 52 -0.13 -16.33 -11.37
N ILE A 53 -0.55 -16.92 -10.23
CA ILE A 53 -0.96 -18.34 -10.15
C ILE A 53 -2.25 -18.59 -10.95
N ILE A 54 -3.13 -17.59 -11.01
CA ILE A 54 -4.41 -17.62 -11.73
C ILE A 54 -4.45 -16.38 -12.62
N ASP A 55 -5.04 -16.52 -13.81
CA ASP A 55 -5.18 -15.40 -14.76
C ASP A 55 -5.93 -14.20 -14.15
N LYS A 56 -5.65 -13.04 -14.70
CA LYS A 56 -6.19 -11.78 -14.17
C LYS A 56 -7.71 -11.67 -14.24
N TYR A 57 -8.33 -12.28 -15.24
CA TYR A 57 -9.79 -12.19 -15.41
C TYR A 57 -10.50 -13.00 -14.34
N CYS A 58 -10.04 -14.24 -14.04
CA CYS A 58 -10.54 -15.02 -12.93
C CYS A 58 -10.37 -14.31 -11.57
N ARG A 59 -9.21 -13.69 -11.34
CA ARG A 59 -8.96 -12.95 -10.08
C ARG A 59 -9.86 -11.74 -9.97
N ALA A 60 -10.09 -11.01 -11.06
CA ALA A 60 -11.03 -9.89 -11.10
C ALA A 60 -12.46 -10.35 -10.85
N GLU A 61 -12.89 -11.44 -11.49
CA GLU A 61 -14.22 -12.01 -11.29
C GLU A 61 -14.44 -12.43 -9.84
N MET A 62 -13.46 -13.11 -9.21
CA MET A 62 -13.53 -13.46 -7.79
C MET A 62 -13.72 -12.23 -6.89
N ALA A 63 -13.00 -11.14 -7.16
CA ALA A 63 -13.14 -9.90 -6.40
C ALA A 63 -14.52 -9.26 -6.60
N LEU A 64 -15.02 -9.21 -7.84
CA LEU A 64 -16.36 -8.69 -8.17
C LEU A 64 -17.47 -9.51 -7.50
N LEU A 65 -17.40 -10.84 -7.55
CA LEU A 65 -18.36 -11.73 -6.90
C LEU A 65 -18.34 -11.59 -5.36
N CYS A 66 -17.22 -11.13 -4.79
CA CYS A 66 -17.06 -10.90 -3.36
C CYS A 66 -17.29 -9.44 -2.93
N GLY A 67 -17.86 -8.61 -3.80
CA GLY A 67 -18.35 -7.28 -3.43
C GLY A 67 -17.48 -6.10 -3.87
N ALA A 68 -16.48 -6.31 -4.71
CA ALA A 68 -15.88 -5.22 -5.47
C ALA A 68 -16.84 -4.77 -6.57
N ASP A 69 -16.82 -3.50 -6.91
CA ASP A 69 -17.69 -2.90 -7.92
C ASP A 69 -16.93 -2.61 -9.22
N LEU A 70 -15.62 -2.43 -9.14
CA LEU A 70 -14.74 -2.21 -10.29
C LEU A 70 -13.34 -2.77 -10.00
N VAL A 71 -12.76 -3.45 -10.99
CA VAL A 71 -11.36 -3.87 -10.96
C VAL A 71 -10.62 -3.23 -12.12
N ILE A 72 -9.53 -2.54 -11.83
CA ILE A 72 -8.66 -1.86 -12.81
C ILE A 72 -7.30 -2.53 -12.77
N GLU A 73 -6.80 -2.95 -13.92
CA GLU A 73 -5.45 -3.50 -14.04
C GLU A 73 -4.40 -2.41 -13.90
N LEU A 74 -3.45 -2.60 -13.01
CA LEU A 74 -2.24 -1.79 -12.95
C LEU A 74 -1.32 -2.16 -14.14
N PRO A 75 -0.74 -1.17 -14.84
CA PRO A 75 0.22 -1.45 -15.90
C PRO A 75 1.36 -2.35 -15.41
N ALA A 76 1.75 -3.34 -16.22
CA ALA A 76 2.73 -4.36 -15.83
C ALA A 76 4.05 -3.77 -15.32
N VAL A 77 4.53 -2.66 -15.91
CA VAL A 77 5.74 -1.97 -15.47
C VAL A 77 5.71 -1.56 -14.00
N TRP A 78 4.55 -1.19 -13.48
CA TRP A 78 4.35 -0.85 -12.08
C TRP A 78 4.00 -2.07 -11.22
N ALA A 79 3.26 -3.02 -11.78
CA ALA A 79 2.87 -4.24 -11.08
C ALA A 79 4.09 -5.09 -10.67
N VAL A 80 5.17 -5.10 -11.48
CA VAL A 80 6.38 -5.87 -11.21
C VAL A 80 7.48 -5.09 -10.49
N SER A 81 7.25 -3.83 -10.17
CA SER A 81 8.23 -2.92 -9.57
C SER A 81 8.42 -3.14 -8.06
N SER A 82 9.13 -2.22 -7.41
CA SER A 82 9.26 -2.22 -5.95
C SER A 82 7.91 -2.05 -5.25
N ALA A 83 7.84 -2.37 -3.95
CA ALA A 83 6.60 -2.17 -3.18
C ALA A 83 6.18 -0.70 -3.16
N GLU A 84 7.16 0.21 -3.12
CA GLU A 84 6.94 1.66 -3.16
C GLU A 84 6.31 2.09 -4.49
N ASP A 85 6.89 1.67 -5.60
CA ASP A 85 6.40 2.04 -6.94
C ASP A 85 5.03 1.43 -7.22
N PHE A 86 4.81 0.18 -6.78
CA PHE A 86 3.52 -0.49 -6.85
C PHE A 86 2.44 0.28 -6.09
N ALA A 87 2.72 0.64 -4.82
CA ALA A 87 1.83 1.45 -4.00
C ALA A 87 1.57 2.83 -4.62
N MET A 88 2.63 3.51 -5.08
CA MET A 88 2.53 4.82 -5.70
C MET A 88 1.68 4.80 -6.97
N ALA A 89 1.82 3.76 -7.80
CA ALA A 89 1.03 3.60 -9.01
C ALA A 89 -0.47 3.46 -8.69
N GLY A 90 -0.82 2.62 -7.71
CA GLY A 90 -2.20 2.46 -7.27
C GLY A 90 -2.79 3.74 -6.68
N VAL A 91 -2.02 4.43 -5.82
CA VAL A 91 -2.43 5.73 -5.27
C VAL A 91 -2.61 6.78 -6.36
N THR A 92 -1.67 6.87 -7.31
CA THR A 92 -1.74 7.82 -8.43
C THR A 92 -2.95 7.53 -9.32
N LEU A 93 -3.26 6.25 -9.56
CA LEU A 93 -4.46 5.85 -10.29
C LEU A 93 -5.71 6.37 -9.58
N PHE A 94 -5.85 6.13 -8.29
CA PHE A 94 -6.99 6.54 -7.49
C PHE A 94 -7.11 8.06 -7.37
N ASP A 95 -6.00 8.77 -7.22
CA ASP A 95 -5.98 10.24 -7.20
C ASP A 95 -6.50 10.81 -8.53
N LYS A 96 -6.02 10.27 -9.67
CA LYS A 96 -6.47 10.70 -11.00
C LYS A 96 -7.93 10.35 -11.32
N MET A 97 -8.47 9.29 -10.73
CA MET A 97 -9.89 8.98 -10.83
C MET A 97 -10.77 10.04 -10.15
N GLY A 98 -10.25 10.71 -9.11
CA GLY A 98 -10.94 11.80 -8.40
C GLY A 98 -12.25 11.41 -7.74
N CYS A 99 -12.52 10.11 -7.61
CA CYS A 99 -13.75 9.58 -7.01
C CYS A 99 -13.51 8.65 -5.81
N ILE A 100 -12.27 8.46 -5.39
CA ILE A 100 -11.90 7.63 -4.25
C ILE A 100 -11.82 8.49 -2.99
N ASP A 101 -12.59 8.13 -1.96
CA ASP A 101 -12.61 8.85 -0.68
C ASP A 101 -11.59 8.28 0.31
N TRP A 102 -11.34 6.95 0.25
CA TRP A 102 -10.37 6.27 1.11
C TRP A 102 -9.57 5.26 0.31
N ILE A 103 -8.27 5.19 0.60
CA ILE A 103 -7.44 4.07 0.17
C ILE A 103 -7.26 3.16 1.39
N CYS A 104 -7.52 1.88 1.17
CA CYS A 104 -7.46 0.85 2.18
C CYS A 104 -6.46 -0.24 1.76
N PHE A 105 -5.71 -0.74 2.71
CA PHE A 105 -4.78 -1.84 2.53
C PHE A 105 -4.83 -2.76 3.75
N GLY A 106 -4.42 -4.02 3.58
CA GLY A 106 -4.17 -4.92 4.68
C GLY A 106 -2.85 -4.54 5.36
N ALA A 107 -2.82 -4.56 6.68
CA ALA A 107 -1.59 -4.51 7.46
C ALA A 107 -1.55 -5.74 8.37
N GLU A 108 -0.36 -6.29 8.58
CA GLU A 108 -0.16 -7.44 9.46
C GLU A 108 0.10 -7.02 10.90
N SER A 109 0.33 -5.71 11.10
CA SER A 109 0.51 -5.11 12.43
C SER A 109 -0.65 -4.18 12.76
N ASP A 110 -1.10 -4.24 14.00
CA ASP A 110 -2.07 -3.30 14.59
C ASP A 110 -1.41 -1.98 15.08
N GLN A 111 -0.09 -1.86 14.95
CA GLN A 111 0.68 -0.70 15.39
C GLN A 111 0.57 0.48 14.42
N LEU A 112 -0.65 0.92 14.13
CA LEU A 112 -0.92 2.03 13.22
C LEU A 112 -0.12 3.33 13.53
N PRO A 113 0.08 3.74 14.81
CA PRO A 113 0.91 4.91 15.11
C PRO A 113 2.36 4.74 14.64
N LEU A 114 2.93 3.54 14.81
CA LEU A 114 4.29 3.26 14.37
C LEU A 114 4.41 3.24 12.85
N LEU A 115 3.46 2.62 12.14
CA LEU A 115 3.41 2.63 10.68
C LEU A 115 3.33 4.07 10.13
N LYS A 116 2.51 4.92 10.76
CA LYS A 116 2.44 6.36 10.40
C LYS A 116 3.74 7.09 10.64
N SER A 117 4.42 6.83 11.75
CA SER A 117 5.73 7.44 12.05
C SER A 117 6.78 7.03 11.02
N ILE A 118 6.81 5.76 10.64
CA ILE A 118 7.71 5.26 9.58
C ILE A 118 7.40 5.94 8.25
N ALA A 119 6.12 5.98 7.86
CA ALA A 119 5.70 6.62 6.62
C ALA A 119 6.07 8.11 6.59
N GLY A 120 5.96 8.82 7.72
CA GLY A 120 6.40 10.21 7.86
C GLY A 120 7.91 10.35 7.63
N VAL A 121 8.73 9.51 8.25
CA VAL A 121 10.19 9.53 8.05
C VAL A 121 10.57 9.23 6.60
N LEU A 122 9.90 8.29 5.95
CA LEU A 122 10.14 7.97 4.54
C LEU A 122 9.71 9.08 3.59
N ALA A 123 8.65 9.82 3.93
CA ALA A 123 8.16 10.94 3.11
C ALA A 123 9.02 12.20 3.26
N GLU A 124 9.49 12.49 4.47
CA GLU A 124 10.25 13.70 4.79
C GLU A 124 11.76 13.54 4.59
N GLU A 125 12.25 12.30 4.62
CA GLU A 125 13.67 11.94 4.54
C GLU A 125 14.57 12.85 5.38
N PRO A 126 14.43 12.88 6.73
CA PRO A 126 15.26 13.72 7.58
C PRO A 126 16.76 13.46 7.37
N ASP A 127 17.61 14.46 7.58
CA ASP A 127 19.06 14.38 7.30
C ASP A 127 19.74 13.20 8.01
N ILE A 128 19.32 12.89 9.25
CA ILE A 128 19.83 11.74 10.01
C ILE A 128 19.51 10.43 9.28
N TYR A 129 18.28 10.26 8.82
CA TYR A 129 17.85 9.07 8.07
C TYR A 129 18.60 8.98 6.73
N ARG A 130 18.65 10.07 5.96
CA ARG A 130 19.29 10.13 4.65
C ARG A 130 20.78 9.82 4.73
N SER A 131 21.48 10.36 5.73
CA SER A 131 22.89 10.11 5.97
C SER A 131 23.17 8.66 6.34
N ALA A 132 22.34 8.07 7.22
CA ALA A 132 22.43 6.67 7.61
C ALA A 132 22.19 5.75 6.41
N LEU A 133 21.13 5.99 5.62
CA LEU A 133 20.81 5.22 4.42
C LEU A 133 21.96 5.23 3.43
N SER A 134 22.51 6.40 3.12
CA SER A 134 23.67 6.54 2.23
C SER A 134 24.89 5.77 2.75
N SER A 135 25.14 5.80 4.05
CA SER A 135 26.24 5.05 4.69
C SER A 135 26.06 3.54 4.52
N TYR A 136 24.86 3.02 4.75
CA TYR A 136 24.58 1.58 4.62
C TYR A 136 24.67 1.11 3.17
N LEU A 137 24.17 1.91 2.21
CA LEU A 137 24.29 1.61 0.78
C LEU A 137 25.77 1.58 0.33
N LYS A 138 26.59 2.52 0.80
CA LYS A 138 28.05 2.53 0.53
C LYS A 138 28.77 1.31 1.12
N LYS A 139 28.26 0.73 2.19
CA LYS A 139 28.75 -0.53 2.78
C LYS A 139 28.30 -1.78 2.02
N GLY A 140 27.54 -1.62 0.92
CA GLY A 140 27.09 -2.72 0.07
C GLY A 140 25.80 -3.43 0.54
N LEU A 141 25.06 -2.87 1.50
CA LEU A 141 23.76 -3.43 1.85
C LEU A 141 22.76 -3.24 0.70
N ALA A 142 21.93 -4.27 0.47
CA ALA A 142 20.79 -4.14 -0.43
C ALA A 142 19.80 -3.07 0.10
N PHE A 143 19.13 -2.35 -0.79
CA PHE A 143 18.28 -1.21 -0.43
C PHE A 143 17.27 -1.50 0.69
N PRO A 144 16.53 -2.62 0.71
CA PRO A 144 15.59 -2.91 1.80
C PRO A 144 16.28 -3.04 3.16
N ALA A 145 17.44 -3.69 3.22
CA ALA A 145 18.20 -3.85 4.44
C ALA A 145 18.83 -2.52 4.91
N ALA A 146 19.36 -1.73 3.96
CA ALA A 146 19.92 -0.41 4.25
C ALA A 146 18.83 0.54 4.79
N ARG A 147 17.63 0.52 4.21
CA ARG A 147 16.47 1.30 4.66
C ARG A 147 16.03 0.92 6.06
N ALA A 148 15.90 -0.38 6.35
CA ALA A 148 15.51 -0.87 7.67
C ALA A 148 16.55 -0.46 8.75
N ALA A 149 17.84 -0.59 8.45
CA ALA A 149 18.92 -0.16 9.34
C ALA A 149 18.90 1.35 9.58
N ALA A 150 18.72 2.17 8.52
CA ALA A 150 18.66 3.62 8.63
C ALA A 150 17.45 4.09 9.46
N LEU A 151 16.28 3.47 9.30
CA LEU A 151 15.10 3.72 10.14
C LEU A 151 15.37 3.36 11.60
N SER A 152 16.03 2.22 11.86
CA SER A 152 16.41 1.83 13.22
C SER A 152 17.31 2.87 13.90
N ASP A 153 18.33 3.38 13.18
CA ASP A 153 19.21 4.40 13.71
C ASP A 153 18.48 5.73 13.95
N TYR A 154 17.61 6.12 13.03
CA TYR A 154 16.77 7.32 13.18
C TYR A 154 15.88 7.22 14.44
N PHE A 155 15.13 6.14 14.60
CA PHE A 155 14.23 5.98 15.74
C PHE A 155 14.98 5.85 17.06
N LYS A 156 16.15 5.20 17.09
CA LYS A 156 17.04 5.21 18.26
C LYS A 156 17.47 6.62 18.63
N SER A 157 17.83 7.45 17.64
CA SER A 157 18.26 8.84 17.89
C SER A 157 17.15 9.73 18.43
N THR A 158 15.90 9.40 18.15
CA THR A 158 14.70 10.09 18.65
C THR A 158 14.14 9.51 19.95
N GLY A 159 14.81 8.50 20.53
CA GLY A 159 14.39 7.85 21.76
C GLY A 159 13.20 6.89 21.64
N MET A 160 12.83 6.55 20.43
CA MET A 160 11.77 5.56 20.18
C MET A 160 12.36 4.17 19.94
N ASN A 161 11.81 3.15 20.63
CA ASN A 161 12.14 1.76 20.34
C ASN A 161 11.44 1.32 19.06
N PHE A 162 12.24 0.98 18.07
CA PHE A 162 11.76 0.51 16.76
C PHE A 162 12.06 -0.97 16.58
N LEU A 163 11.03 -1.75 16.31
CA LEU A 163 11.18 -3.15 15.94
C LEU A 163 11.30 -3.22 14.41
N ILE A 164 12.50 -3.49 13.91
CA ILE A 164 12.78 -3.64 12.46
C ILE A 164 11.85 -4.66 11.81
N SER A 165 11.46 -5.71 12.55
CA SER A 165 10.57 -6.77 12.09
C SER A 165 9.20 -6.30 11.55
N ILE A 166 8.78 -5.09 11.87
CA ILE A 166 7.54 -4.54 11.29
C ILE A 166 7.63 -4.34 9.77
N LEU A 167 8.85 -4.20 9.24
CA LEU A 167 9.11 -4.05 7.80
C LEU A 167 9.47 -5.38 7.10
N ASP A 168 9.42 -6.51 7.82
CA ASP A 168 9.71 -7.82 7.24
C ASP A 168 8.52 -8.39 6.45
N THR A 169 7.34 -7.80 6.61
CA THR A 169 6.11 -8.27 5.99
C THR A 169 5.70 -7.40 4.80
N PRO A 170 5.32 -8.00 3.66
CA PRO A 170 4.98 -7.26 2.43
C PRO A 170 3.86 -6.23 2.62
N ASN A 171 2.82 -6.57 3.38
CA ASN A 171 1.68 -5.68 3.60
C ASN A 171 2.05 -4.45 4.44
N ASN A 172 2.93 -4.60 5.44
CA ASN A 172 3.40 -3.46 6.21
C ASN A 172 4.32 -2.56 5.39
N ILE A 173 5.15 -3.13 4.48
CA ILE A 173 5.93 -2.34 3.53
C ILE A 173 4.99 -1.53 2.64
N LEU A 174 3.94 -2.15 2.10
CA LEU A 174 2.93 -1.46 1.31
C LEU A 174 2.26 -0.34 2.11
N ALA A 175 1.89 -0.63 3.36
CA ALA A 175 1.23 0.32 4.26
C ALA A 175 2.05 1.61 4.50
N VAL A 176 3.37 1.49 4.69
CA VAL A 176 4.24 2.66 4.92
C VAL A 176 4.65 3.37 3.63
N SER A 177 4.45 2.72 2.47
CA SER A 177 4.75 3.28 1.15
C SER A 177 3.58 4.07 0.55
N VAL A 178 2.38 3.97 1.12
CA VAL A 178 1.23 4.76 0.70
C VAL A 178 1.41 6.21 1.16
N PRO A 179 1.42 7.22 0.27
CA PRO A 179 1.55 8.62 0.65
C PRO A 179 0.43 9.03 1.61
N LEU A 180 0.80 9.64 2.75
CA LEU A 180 -0.15 10.11 3.76
C LEU A 180 -0.99 11.32 3.30
N ASN A 181 -0.65 11.95 2.17
CA ASN A 181 -1.23 13.19 1.66
C ASN A 181 -2.14 12.95 0.45
N ILE A 182 -3.09 12.02 0.54
CA ILE A 182 -4.17 11.96 -0.44
C ILE A 182 -5.12 13.10 -0.12
N ARG A 183 -5.31 14.03 -1.07
CA ARG A 183 -6.23 15.16 -0.90
C ARG A 183 -7.65 14.64 -0.80
N PRO A 184 -8.41 14.99 0.27
CA PRO A 184 -9.82 14.67 0.31
C PRO A 184 -10.56 15.39 -0.83
N ARG A 185 -11.65 14.79 -1.34
CA ARG A 185 -12.55 15.41 -2.32
C ARG A 185 -12.90 16.83 -1.87
N GLY A 186 -12.69 17.82 -2.74
CA GLY A 186 -13.14 19.21 -2.53
C GLY A 186 -12.10 20.18 -1.98
N SER A 187 -10.84 19.82 -1.81
CA SER A 187 -9.76 20.77 -1.53
C SER A 187 -9.16 21.32 -2.85
N HIS A 188 -9.84 22.29 -3.44
CA HIS A 188 -9.28 23.15 -4.50
C HIS A 188 -8.65 24.40 -3.86
#